data_002e22963f3a1c0db811dcc3816d4f70
#
_entry.id   002e22963f3a1c0db811dcc3816d4f70
#
_cell.length_a   1.000
_cell.length_b   1.000
_cell.length_c   1.000
_cell.angle_alpha   90.00
_cell.angle_beta   90.00
_cell.angle_gamma   90.00
#
_symmetry.space_group_name_H-M   'P 1'
#
loop_
_entity.id
_entity.type
_entity.pdbx_description
1 polymer ?
#
loop_
_entity_poly.entity_id
_entity_poly.type
_entity_poly.pdbx_seq_one_letter_code
_entity_poly.pdbx_strand_id
1 'polypeptide(L)'
;PKTLREFVQRLFVGGGMRDADALTMAELLVATDLRGVVSHGTWQTLGYVRMMREGRVNPQPEIQVVTSRGATRVYDGDGGMGHLPSIQAARFVATAAQEQGLAAATTGNHFHFGGAGKYSRMAAAEGCIGISVSSHRWPRQGMILNAANGASPMSIAFPARDQPPLVLDMAARFVDWSEEDFERMPFLFFKQLGLGAVTHVLGGILTGIWNADRIPPASQWESTQGGFFAAFA
;
A
#
# COMPACT_ATOMS: atom_id res chain seq x y z
N PRO A 1 -14.09 -18.82 -6.09
CA PRO A 1 -13.25 -17.62 -6.38
C PRO A 1 -13.67 -16.90 -7.66
N LYS A 2 -13.92 -17.61 -8.80
CA LYS A 2 -14.24 -17.00 -10.09
C LYS A 2 -15.49 -16.12 -10.02
N THR A 3 -16.62 -16.67 -9.57
CA THR A 3 -17.90 -15.95 -9.44
C THR A 3 -17.80 -14.72 -8.54
N LEU A 4 -17.06 -14.82 -7.41
CA LEU A 4 -16.84 -13.69 -6.51
C LEU A 4 -16.01 -12.60 -7.20
N ARG A 5 -14.96 -12.95 -7.94
CA ARG A 5 -14.16 -12.00 -8.70
C ARG A 5 -14.99 -11.25 -9.74
N GLU A 6 -15.80 -11.97 -10.53
CA GLU A 6 -16.69 -11.38 -11.53
C GLU A 6 -17.74 -10.45 -10.88
N PHE A 7 -18.24 -10.81 -9.71
CA PHE A 7 -19.18 -9.99 -8.97
C PHE A 7 -18.51 -8.70 -8.47
N VAL A 8 -17.33 -8.80 -7.84
CA VAL A 8 -16.57 -7.66 -7.34
C VAL A 8 -16.15 -6.72 -8.48
N GLN A 9 -15.70 -7.27 -9.63
CA GLN A 9 -15.38 -6.49 -10.82
C GLN A 9 -16.59 -5.67 -11.28
N ARG A 10 -17.77 -6.28 -11.39
CA ARG A 10 -19.00 -5.55 -11.77
C ARG A 10 -19.37 -4.44 -10.79
N LEU A 11 -19.14 -4.62 -9.50
CA LEU A 11 -19.36 -3.58 -8.51
C LEU A 11 -18.44 -2.37 -8.73
N PHE A 12 -17.16 -2.60 -9.03
CA PHE A 12 -16.20 -1.51 -9.33
C PHE A 12 -16.53 -0.81 -10.64
N VAL A 13 -16.90 -1.55 -11.70
CA VAL A 13 -17.38 -0.95 -12.95
C VAL A 13 -18.63 -0.10 -12.70
N GLY A 14 -19.57 -0.60 -11.90
CA GLY A 14 -20.75 0.16 -11.47
C GLY A 14 -20.42 1.39 -10.59
N GLY A 15 -19.22 1.45 -10.03
CA GLY A 15 -18.63 2.60 -9.34
C GLY A 15 -17.94 3.60 -10.26
N GLY A 16 -17.86 3.32 -11.56
CA GLY A 16 -17.22 4.17 -12.56
C GLY A 16 -15.79 3.77 -12.93
N MET A 17 -15.25 2.66 -12.37
CA MET A 17 -13.90 2.19 -12.69
C MET A 17 -13.85 1.58 -14.09
N ARG A 18 -12.70 1.74 -14.78
CA ARG A 18 -12.45 1.04 -16.06
C ARG A 18 -12.44 -0.47 -15.82
N ASP A 19 -12.92 -1.23 -16.80
CA ASP A 19 -13.06 -2.69 -16.66
C ASP A 19 -11.76 -3.41 -16.33
N ALA A 20 -10.64 -3.03 -16.94
CA ALA A 20 -9.32 -3.60 -16.66
C ALA A 20 -8.83 -3.31 -15.25
N ASP A 21 -9.05 -2.09 -14.75
CA ASP A 21 -8.70 -1.69 -13.38
C ASP A 21 -9.60 -2.40 -12.36
N ALA A 22 -10.89 -2.50 -12.66
CA ALA A 22 -11.88 -3.24 -11.86
C ALA A 22 -11.53 -4.72 -11.74
N LEU A 23 -11.08 -5.35 -12.83
CA LEU A 23 -10.58 -6.72 -12.81
C LEU A 23 -9.35 -6.86 -11.91
N THR A 24 -8.38 -5.96 -12.05
CA THR A 24 -7.17 -5.93 -11.20
C THR A 24 -7.54 -5.79 -9.72
N MET A 25 -8.44 -4.88 -9.38
CA MET A 25 -8.96 -4.72 -8.02
C MET A 25 -9.61 -5.99 -7.50
N ALA A 26 -10.50 -6.59 -8.29
CA ALA A 26 -11.22 -7.81 -7.92
C ALA A 26 -10.25 -8.98 -7.67
N GLU A 27 -9.24 -9.15 -8.51
CA GLU A 27 -8.21 -10.18 -8.35
C GLU A 27 -7.41 -10.00 -7.06
N LEU A 28 -6.96 -8.76 -6.78
CA LEU A 28 -6.20 -8.45 -5.57
C LEU A 28 -7.02 -8.68 -4.29
N LEU A 29 -8.29 -8.27 -4.29
CA LEU A 29 -9.14 -8.40 -3.11
C LEU A 29 -9.52 -9.86 -2.85
N VAL A 30 -9.93 -10.60 -3.88
CA VAL A 30 -10.25 -12.03 -3.75
C VAL A 30 -9.03 -12.84 -3.35
N ALA A 31 -7.85 -12.57 -3.93
CA ALA A 31 -6.61 -13.21 -3.51
C ALA A 31 -6.25 -12.90 -2.04
N THR A 32 -6.67 -11.76 -1.52
CA THR A 32 -6.46 -11.39 -0.12
C THR A 32 -7.39 -12.17 0.81
N ASP A 33 -8.66 -12.35 0.44
CA ASP A 33 -9.59 -13.21 1.17
C ASP A 33 -9.11 -14.66 1.22
N LEU A 34 -8.60 -15.18 0.11
CA LEU A 34 -8.07 -16.55 0.03
C LEU A 34 -6.86 -16.78 0.96
N ARG A 35 -6.19 -15.72 1.40
CA ARG A 35 -5.14 -15.78 2.41
C ARG A 35 -5.64 -15.57 3.84
N GLY A 36 -6.95 -15.43 4.04
CA GLY A 36 -7.56 -15.20 5.36
C GLY A 36 -7.51 -13.75 5.85
N VAL A 37 -7.09 -12.78 5.02
CA VAL A 37 -6.98 -11.36 5.40
C VAL A 37 -8.25 -10.61 4.99
N VAL A 38 -9.39 -11.00 5.55
CA VAL A 38 -10.73 -10.51 5.20
C VAL A 38 -10.86 -8.98 5.34
N SER A 39 -10.22 -8.39 6.35
CA SER A 39 -10.25 -6.95 6.60
C SER A 39 -9.72 -6.09 5.43
N HIS A 40 -8.87 -6.65 4.57
CA HIS A 40 -8.27 -5.99 3.41
C HIS A 40 -8.63 -6.69 2.09
N GLY A 41 -9.62 -7.58 2.13
CA GLY A 41 -10.18 -8.32 1.01
C GLY A 41 -11.44 -7.68 0.45
N THR A 42 -12.35 -8.52 -0.08
CA THR A 42 -13.59 -8.10 -0.74
C THR A 42 -14.56 -7.35 0.18
N TRP A 43 -14.41 -7.48 1.50
CA TRP A 43 -15.12 -6.67 2.50
C TRP A 43 -15.01 -5.16 2.23
N GLN A 44 -13.90 -4.70 1.69
CA GLN A 44 -13.63 -3.29 1.40
C GLN A 44 -14.38 -2.77 0.16
N THR A 45 -14.88 -3.64 -0.71
CA THR A 45 -15.44 -3.28 -2.02
C THR A 45 -16.50 -2.21 -1.95
N LEU A 46 -17.48 -2.36 -1.05
CA LEU A 46 -18.59 -1.41 -0.93
C LEU A 46 -18.13 -0.03 -0.46
N GLY A 47 -17.16 0.01 0.45
CA GLY A 47 -16.54 1.27 0.92
C GLY A 47 -15.85 2.01 -0.22
N TYR A 48 -15.06 1.31 -1.00
CA TYR A 48 -14.34 1.88 -2.15
C TYR A 48 -15.29 2.37 -3.25
N VAL A 49 -16.30 1.57 -3.61
CA VAL A 49 -17.32 1.96 -4.59
C VAL A 49 -18.09 3.20 -4.12
N ARG A 50 -18.42 3.29 -2.84
CA ARG A 50 -19.06 4.47 -2.26
C ARG A 50 -18.17 5.71 -2.40
N MET A 51 -16.89 5.62 -2.04
CA MET A 51 -15.94 6.74 -2.18
C MET A 51 -15.82 7.23 -3.63
N MET A 52 -15.85 6.33 -4.61
CA MET A 52 -15.85 6.68 -6.04
C MET A 52 -17.12 7.43 -6.43
N ARG A 53 -18.29 6.93 -6.04
CA ARG A 53 -19.59 7.56 -6.34
C ARG A 53 -19.78 8.91 -5.67
N GLU A 54 -19.17 9.10 -4.51
CA GLU A 54 -19.14 10.38 -3.79
C GLU A 54 -18.12 11.38 -4.37
N GLY A 55 -17.37 10.99 -5.42
CA GLY A 55 -16.33 11.84 -6.02
C GLY A 55 -15.11 12.07 -5.13
N ARG A 56 -14.88 11.20 -4.15
CA ARG A 56 -13.74 11.29 -3.22
C ARG A 56 -12.51 10.56 -3.71
N VAL A 57 -12.67 9.63 -4.63
CA VAL A 57 -11.59 8.83 -5.23
C VAL A 57 -11.77 8.86 -6.74
N ASN A 58 -10.69 9.10 -7.47
CA ASN A 58 -10.69 9.02 -8.92
C ASN A 58 -10.97 7.56 -9.38
N PRO A 59 -12.10 7.30 -10.03
CA PRO A 59 -12.43 5.95 -10.48
C PRO A 59 -11.63 5.53 -11.72
N GLN A 60 -11.04 6.48 -12.46
CA GLN A 60 -10.30 6.24 -13.70
C GLN A 60 -8.94 6.95 -13.70
N PRO A 61 -8.05 6.63 -12.73
CA PRO A 61 -6.78 7.31 -12.60
C PRO A 61 -5.85 7.03 -13.79
N GLU A 62 -5.10 8.06 -14.19
CA GLU A 62 -4.01 7.97 -15.14
C GLU A 62 -2.69 7.83 -14.38
N ILE A 63 -2.30 6.59 -14.06
CA ILE A 63 -1.08 6.32 -13.31
C ILE A 63 0.13 6.74 -14.13
N GLN A 64 0.97 7.63 -13.61
CA GLN A 64 2.12 8.17 -14.30
C GLN A 64 3.43 7.81 -13.61
N VAL A 65 4.47 7.56 -14.40
CA VAL A 65 5.86 7.52 -13.93
C VAL A 65 6.40 8.94 -13.93
N VAL A 66 6.47 9.54 -12.75
CA VAL A 66 6.95 10.93 -12.56
C VAL A 66 8.47 11.02 -12.68
N THR A 67 9.17 10.00 -12.19
CA THR A 67 10.65 9.92 -12.26
C THR A 67 11.06 8.47 -12.48
N SER A 68 12.05 8.26 -13.35
CA SER A 68 12.68 6.97 -13.57
C SER A 68 14.20 7.18 -13.64
N ARG A 69 14.96 6.52 -12.78
CA ARG A 69 16.42 6.60 -12.75
C ARG A 69 17.03 5.25 -12.39
N GLY A 70 17.59 4.56 -13.38
CA GLY A 70 18.14 3.21 -13.20
C GLY A 70 17.09 2.25 -12.60
N ALA A 71 17.44 1.63 -11.49
CA ALA A 71 16.57 0.70 -10.76
C ALA A 71 15.56 1.39 -9.80
N THR A 72 15.28 2.69 -10.00
CA THR A 72 14.33 3.43 -9.16
C THR A 72 13.24 4.12 -9.97
N ARG A 73 11.99 4.11 -9.43
CA ARG A 73 10.85 4.83 -10.01
C ARG A 73 9.98 5.51 -8.97
N VAL A 74 9.34 6.59 -9.40
CA VAL A 74 8.32 7.31 -8.65
C VAL A 74 7.04 7.33 -9.46
N TYR A 75 5.95 6.86 -8.87
CA TYR A 75 4.64 6.81 -9.50
C TYR A 75 3.68 7.82 -8.86
N ASP A 76 2.90 8.48 -9.70
CA ASP A 76 1.72 9.27 -9.29
C ASP A 76 0.47 8.43 -9.50
N GLY A 77 -0.38 8.34 -8.49
CA GLY A 77 -1.60 7.54 -8.48
C GLY A 77 -2.85 8.31 -8.90
N ASP A 78 -2.72 9.60 -9.27
CA ASP A 78 -3.80 10.46 -9.79
C ASP A 78 -5.11 10.41 -8.97
N GLY A 79 -4.99 10.38 -7.64
CA GLY A 79 -6.14 10.30 -6.75
C GLY A 79 -6.95 9.00 -6.80
N GLY A 80 -6.42 7.96 -7.42
CA GLY A 80 -7.06 6.64 -7.53
C GLY A 80 -6.85 5.76 -6.31
N MET A 81 -7.38 4.54 -6.38
CA MET A 81 -7.10 3.50 -5.38
C MET A 81 -5.63 3.11 -5.44
N GLY A 82 -4.97 3.13 -4.29
CA GLY A 82 -3.54 2.84 -4.17
C GLY A 82 -3.12 1.43 -4.62
N HIS A 83 -4.05 0.51 -4.78
CA HIS A 83 -3.80 -0.81 -5.37
C HIS A 83 -3.21 -0.71 -6.77
N LEU A 84 -3.71 0.23 -7.60
CA LEU A 84 -3.32 0.34 -9.00
C LEU A 84 -1.87 0.81 -9.19
N PRO A 85 -1.40 1.93 -8.63
CA PRO A 85 0.01 2.30 -8.73
C PRO A 85 0.92 1.33 -7.98
N SER A 86 0.46 0.73 -6.88
CA SER A 86 1.26 -0.19 -6.08
C SER A 86 1.56 -1.50 -6.80
N ILE A 87 0.60 -2.05 -7.58
CA ILE A 87 0.88 -3.25 -8.39
C ILE A 87 1.89 -2.96 -9.50
N GLN A 88 1.85 -1.76 -10.10
CA GLN A 88 2.84 -1.36 -11.11
C GLN A 88 4.22 -1.20 -10.48
N ALA A 89 4.31 -0.55 -9.32
CA ALA A 89 5.55 -0.39 -8.57
C ALA A 89 6.15 -1.75 -8.14
N ALA A 90 5.31 -2.64 -7.59
CA ALA A 90 5.75 -3.97 -7.15
C ALA A 90 6.26 -4.83 -8.31
N ARG A 91 5.59 -4.81 -9.45
CA ARG A 91 6.07 -5.49 -10.68
C ARG A 91 7.39 -4.92 -11.16
N PHE A 92 7.49 -3.58 -11.21
CA PHE A 92 8.74 -2.92 -11.62
C PHE A 92 9.91 -3.32 -10.73
N VAL A 93 9.78 -3.25 -9.40
CA VAL A 93 10.91 -3.58 -8.51
C VAL A 93 11.29 -5.05 -8.60
N ALA A 94 10.32 -5.96 -8.76
CA ALA A 94 10.59 -7.38 -8.93
C ALA A 94 11.43 -7.66 -10.19
N THR A 95 11.04 -7.07 -11.34
CA THR A 95 11.76 -7.22 -12.61
C THR A 95 13.12 -6.54 -12.57
N ALA A 96 13.17 -5.27 -12.13
CA ALA A 96 14.40 -4.50 -12.14
C ALA A 96 15.44 -5.03 -11.15
N ALA A 97 15.03 -5.63 -10.03
CA ALA A 97 15.96 -6.26 -9.10
C ALA A 97 16.68 -7.47 -9.71
N GLN A 98 16.01 -8.24 -10.55
CA GLN A 98 16.63 -9.37 -11.26
C GLN A 98 17.76 -8.91 -12.19
N GLU A 99 17.62 -7.74 -12.80
CA GLU A 99 18.61 -7.18 -13.71
C GLU A 99 19.73 -6.42 -13.00
N GLN A 100 19.42 -5.72 -11.89
CA GLN A 100 20.30 -4.77 -11.23
C GLN A 100 20.76 -5.23 -9.83
N GLY A 101 20.25 -6.37 -9.32
CA GLY A 101 20.47 -6.87 -7.96
C GLY A 101 19.56 -6.25 -6.91
N LEU A 102 19.16 -4.99 -7.09
CA LEU A 102 18.31 -4.21 -6.19
C LEU A 102 17.47 -3.22 -6.96
N ALA A 103 16.22 -3.06 -6.60
CA ALA A 103 15.36 -2.00 -7.12
C ALA A 103 14.45 -1.41 -6.04
N ALA A 104 14.06 -0.14 -6.22
CA ALA A 104 13.11 0.53 -5.35
C ALA A 104 12.12 1.39 -6.14
N ALA A 105 10.90 1.52 -5.61
CA ALA A 105 9.90 2.42 -6.17
C ALA A 105 9.07 3.07 -5.05
N THR A 106 8.55 4.26 -5.32
CA THR A 106 7.55 4.91 -4.48
C THR A 106 6.30 5.21 -5.27
N THR A 107 5.17 5.19 -4.58
CA THR A 107 3.89 5.65 -5.10
C THR A 107 3.36 6.77 -4.19
N GLY A 108 2.69 7.76 -4.76
CA GLY A 108 2.06 8.84 -4.01
C GLY A 108 0.77 9.28 -4.69
N ASN A 109 0.09 10.27 -4.11
CA ASN A 109 -1.15 10.80 -4.66
C ASN A 109 -2.20 9.72 -4.94
N HIS A 110 -2.47 8.87 -3.93
CA HIS A 110 -3.49 7.82 -4.02
C HIS A 110 -4.18 7.60 -2.67
N PHE A 111 -5.24 6.82 -2.68
CA PHE A 111 -5.94 6.37 -1.49
C PHE A 111 -5.44 4.99 -1.03
N HIS A 112 -6.23 4.30 -0.22
CA HIS A 112 -5.89 3.04 0.40
C HIS A 112 -5.30 2.02 -0.59
N PHE A 113 -4.15 1.41 -0.22
CA PHE A 113 -3.47 0.42 -1.07
C PHE A 113 -3.74 -1.04 -0.65
N GLY A 114 -4.54 -1.23 0.41
CA GLY A 114 -4.87 -2.55 0.95
C GLY A 114 -3.75 -3.13 1.83
N GLY A 115 -3.71 -4.45 1.97
CA GLY A 115 -2.69 -5.14 2.75
C GLY A 115 -1.33 -5.15 2.05
N ALA A 116 -0.25 -4.89 2.80
CA ALA A 116 1.10 -4.78 2.26
C ALA A 116 1.63 -6.10 1.67
N GLY A 117 1.29 -7.23 2.28
CA GLY A 117 1.75 -8.55 1.83
C GLY A 117 1.35 -8.97 0.42
N LYS A 118 0.44 -8.23 -0.24
CA LYS A 118 0.14 -8.46 -1.66
C LYS A 118 1.37 -8.21 -2.52
N TYR A 119 2.06 -7.12 -2.24
CA TYR A 119 3.11 -6.57 -3.08
C TYR A 119 4.47 -7.20 -2.80
N SER A 120 4.82 -7.40 -1.52
CA SER A 120 6.06 -8.10 -1.14
C SER A 120 6.10 -9.53 -1.70
N ARG A 121 4.95 -10.23 -1.71
CA ARG A 121 4.82 -11.57 -2.31
C ARG A 121 5.04 -11.59 -3.82
N MET A 122 4.81 -10.48 -4.53
CA MET A 122 5.07 -10.42 -5.98
C MET A 122 6.57 -10.54 -6.26
N ALA A 123 7.41 -9.84 -5.49
CA ALA A 123 8.86 -9.99 -5.59
C ALA A 123 9.31 -11.40 -5.17
N ALA A 124 8.71 -11.98 -4.12
CA ALA A 124 9.03 -13.34 -3.68
C ALA A 124 8.65 -14.40 -4.73
N ALA A 125 7.59 -14.19 -5.50
CA ALA A 125 7.21 -15.06 -6.61
C ALA A 125 8.22 -15.05 -7.75
N GLU A 126 8.95 -13.94 -7.91
CA GLU A 126 10.06 -13.80 -8.88
C GLU A 126 11.43 -14.15 -8.28
N GLY A 127 11.48 -14.79 -7.12
CA GLY A 127 12.72 -15.22 -6.47
C GLY A 127 13.49 -14.13 -5.72
N CYS A 128 12.90 -12.94 -5.54
CA CYS A 128 13.51 -11.80 -4.83
C CYS A 128 12.99 -11.68 -3.40
N ILE A 129 13.76 -11.13 -2.49
CA ILE A 129 13.23 -10.61 -1.22
C ILE A 129 12.43 -9.35 -1.55
N GLY A 130 11.15 -9.32 -1.13
CA GLY A 130 10.27 -8.18 -1.38
C GLY A 130 9.93 -7.41 -0.11
N ILE A 131 9.96 -6.07 -0.20
CA ILE A 131 9.54 -5.17 0.87
C ILE A 131 8.41 -4.28 0.34
N SER A 132 7.37 -4.08 1.13
CA SER A 132 6.31 -3.11 0.85
C SER A 132 5.87 -2.43 2.14
N VAL A 133 5.77 -1.10 2.09
CA VAL A 133 5.40 -0.23 3.21
C VAL A 133 4.43 0.81 2.71
N SER A 134 3.46 1.20 3.52
CA SER A 134 2.59 2.34 3.23
C SER A 134 2.37 3.18 4.46
N SER A 135 2.11 4.45 4.23
CA SER A 135 1.64 5.34 5.26
C SER A 135 0.72 6.40 4.65
N HIS A 136 0.13 7.23 5.48
CA HIS A 136 -0.76 8.28 5.05
C HIS A 136 -0.50 9.60 5.80
N ARG A 137 -0.94 10.69 5.18
CA ARG A 137 -0.90 12.01 5.79
C ARG A 137 -1.99 12.12 6.86
N TRP A 138 -1.58 12.33 8.09
CA TRP A 138 -2.49 12.59 9.20
C TRP A 138 -2.99 14.02 9.17
N PRO A 139 -4.22 14.30 9.60
CA PRO A 139 -4.80 15.65 9.59
C PRO A 139 -4.05 16.66 10.46
N ARG A 140 -3.28 16.20 11.43
CA ARG A 140 -2.50 17.07 12.34
C ARG A 140 -1.03 17.06 11.96
N GLN A 141 -0.48 18.26 11.71
CA GLN A 141 0.93 18.43 11.38
C GLN A 141 1.85 17.96 12.51
N GLY A 142 3.04 17.51 12.13
CA GLY A 142 4.20 17.41 13.00
C GLY A 142 4.35 16.14 13.80
N MET A 143 3.61 15.05 13.53
CA MET A 143 3.61 13.96 14.48
C MET A 143 4.02 12.61 13.89
N ILE A 144 5.35 12.37 13.85
CA ILE A 144 5.91 11.01 13.84
C ILE A 144 5.25 10.14 14.93
N LEU A 145 4.85 10.72 16.05
CA LEU A 145 4.08 10.08 17.11
C LEU A 145 2.71 9.58 16.66
N ASN A 146 2.04 10.28 15.73
CA ASN A 146 0.78 9.80 15.15
C ASN A 146 0.99 8.59 14.21
N ALA A 147 2.17 8.48 13.60
CA ALA A 147 2.51 7.30 12.81
C ALA A 147 2.64 6.04 13.68
N ALA A 148 3.13 6.18 14.91
CA ALA A 148 3.16 5.08 15.88
C ALA A 148 1.76 4.69 16.37
N ASN A 149 0.83 5.63 16.39
CA ASN A 149 -0.59 5.38 16.70
C ASN A 149 -1.40 4.97 15.45
N GLY A 150 -0.82 5.13 14.27
CA GLY A 150 -1.42 4.75 13.01
C GLY A 150 -1.07 3.32 12.61
N ALA A 151 -1.99 2.69 11.91
CA ALA A 151 -1.80 1.34 11.38
C ALA A 151 -1.00 1.38 10.05
N SER A 152 0.16 2.07 10.02
CA SER A 152 1.04 2.02 8.85
C SER A 152 1.50 0.58 8.62
N PRO A 153 1.14 -0.06 7.50
CA PRO A 153 1.49 -1.46 7.26
C PRO A 153 2.89 -1.60 6.70
N MET A 154 3.51 -2.73 7.05
CA MET A 154 4.78 -3.18 6.48
C MET A 154 4.70 -4.66 6.16
N SER A 155 5.28 -5.07 5.05
CA SER A 155 5.47 -6.48 4.75
C SER A 155 6.86 -6.73 4.16
N ILE A 156 7.45 -7.85 4.57
CA ILE A 156 8.68 -8.40 4.01
C ILE A 156 8.40 -9.86 3.62
N ALA A 157 8.71 -10.23 2.39
CA ALA A 157 8.55 -11.57 1.88
C ALA A 157 9.88 -12.13 1.41
N PHE A 158 10.18 -13.36 1.81
CA PHE A 158 11.37 -14.12 1.39
C PHE A 158 10.92 -15.26 0.47
N PRO A 159 11.57 -15.43 -0.69
CA PRO A 159 11.28 -16.55 -1.57
C PRO A 159 11.67 -17.87 -0.91
N ALA A 160 10.99 -18.94 -1.28
CA ALA A 160 11.35 -20.30 -0.92
C ALA A 160 11.21 -21.19 -2.15
N ARG A 161 12.09 -22.23 -2.28
CA ARG A 161 12.11 -23.10 -3.47
C ARG A 161 10.84 -23.95 -3.56
N ASP A 162 10.68 -24.88 -2.62
CA ASP A 162 9.61 -25.89 -2.64
C ASP A 162 8.55 -25.67 -1.55
N GLN A 163 8.64 -24.55 -0.84
CA GLN A 163 7.74 -24.17 0.24
C GLN A 163 7.06 -22.83 -0.04
N PRO A 164 5.94 -22.53 0.59
CA PRO A 164 5.38 -21.20 0.55
C PRO A 164 6.39 -20.15 1.03
N PRO A 165 6.40 -18.94 0.48
CA PRO A 165 7.30 -17.87 0.91
C PRO A 165 7.09 -17.55 2.40
N LEU A 166 8.19 -17.27 3.12
CA LEU A 166 8.07 -16.67 4.45
C LEU A 166 7.64 -15.22 4.30
N VAL A 167 6.55 -14.83 4.94
CA VAL A 167 6.02 -13.46 4.84
C VAL A 167 5.69 -12.91 6.21
N LEU A 168 6.36 -11.83 6.58
CA LEU A 168 5.93 -10.92 7.62
C LEU A 168 4.97 -9.91 6.99
N ASP A 169 3.76 -9.79 7.52
CA ASP A 169 2.77 -8.77 7.09
C ASP A 169 2.05 -8.26 8.34
N MET A 170 2.27 -7.00 8.68
CA MET A 170 1.84 -6.45 9.96
C MET A 170 1.61 -4.95 9.90
N ALA A 171 0.78 -4.43 10.82
CA ALA A 171 0.76 -3.01 11.15
C ALA A 171 1.96 -2.65 12.04
N ALA A 172 2.40 -1.40 11.98
CA ALA A 172 3.44 -0.90 12.90
C ALA A 172 2.95 -0.78 14.34
N ARG A 173 1.63 -0.75 14.56
CA ARG A 173 1.00 -0.70 15.87
C ARG A 173 0.69 -2.13 16.36
N PHE A 174 1.22 -2.49 17.53
CA PHE A 174 1.00 -3.79 18.17
C PHE A 174 -0.11 -3.75 19.23
N VAL A 175 -0.15 -2.65 19.99
CA VAL A 175 -1.11 -2.40 21.06
C VAL A 175 -1.70 -1.00 20.94
N ASP A 176 -2.95 -0.86 21.32
CA ASP A 176 -3.57 0.44 21.49
C ASP A 176 -3.03 1.14 22.73
N TRP A 177 -3.02 2.47 22.71
CA TRP A 177 -2.54 3.24 23.84
C TRP A 177 -3.48 3.10 25.04
N SER A 178 -2.92 2.71 26.18
CA SER A 178 -3.50 2.92 27.50
C SER A 178 -2.37 3.28 28.48
N GLU A 179 -2.69 4.06 29.51
CA GLU A 179 -1.72 4.44 30.54
C GLU A 179 -1.26 3.19 31.32
N GLU A 180 -2.18 2.31 31.69
CA GLU A 180 -1.90 1.04 32.35
C GLU A 180 -0.94 0.15 31.57
N ASP A 181 -1.16 -0.04 30.26
CA ASP A 181 -0.28 -0.86 29.43
C ASP A 181 1.08 -0.17 29.21
N PHE A 182 1.11 1.15 29.12
CA PHE A 182 2.37 1.89 29.00
C PHE A 182 3.22 1.75 30.28
N GLU A 183 2.63 1.88 31.46
CA GLU A 183 3.34 1.68 32.73
C GLU A 183 3.87 0.24 32.87
N ARG A 184 3.08 -0.74 32.44
CA ARG A 184 3.44 -2.16 32.51
C ARG A 184 4.50 -2.56 31.48
N MET A 185 4.45 -1.99 30.25
CA MET A 185 5.26 -2.43 29.13
C MET A 185 5.80 -1.26 28.28
N PRO A 186 6.50 -0.26 28.87
CA PRO A 186 6.92 0.95 28.15
C PRO A 186 7.81 0.64 26.95
N PHE A 187 8.65 -0.40 27.05
CA PHE A 187 9.56 -0.79 25.97
C PHE A 187 8.81 -1.19 24.68
N LEU A 188 7.58 -1.76 24.80
CA LEU A 188 6.78 -2.15 23.66
C LEU A 188 6.28 -0.91 22.88
N PHE A 189 5.86 0.13 23.62
CA PHE A 189 5.43 1.40 23.02
C PHE A 189 6.59 2.13 22.33
N PHE A 190 7.79 2.12 22.92
CA PHE A 190 8.97 2.71 22.27
C PHE A 190 9.39 1.94 21.01
N LYS A 191 9.29 0.60 20.98
CA LYS A 191 9.53 -0.19 19.78
C LYS A 191 8.49 0.07 18.70
N GLN A 192 7.23 0.13 19.09
CA GLN A 192 6.12 0.48 18.20
C GLN A 192 6.29 1.89 17.61
N LEU A 193 6.69 2.88 18.43
CA LEU A 193 6.98 4.23 18.00
C LEU A 193 8.12 4.25 16.96
N GLY A 194 9.20 3.53 17.22
CA GLY A 194 10.34 3.43 16.28
C GLY A 194 9.94 2.81 14.95
N LEU A 195 9.19 1.68 14.98
CA LEU A 195 8.70 1.04 13.78
C LEU A 195 7.70 1.92 13.03
N GLY A 196 6.78 2.59 13.73
CA GLY A 196 5.83 3.54 13.16
C GLY A 196 6.53 4.72 12.49
N ALA A 197 7.59 5.24 13.10
CA ALA A 197 8.40 6.31 12.51
C ALA A 197 9.07 5.85 11.20
N VAL A 198 9.70 4.68 11.18
CA VAL A 198 10.34 4.13 9.98
C VAL A 198 9.31 3.89 8.86
N THR A 199 8.17 3.28 9.16
CA THR A 199 7.12 3.05 8.16
C THR A 199 6.54 4.37 7.63
N HIS A 200 6.44 5.40 8.48
CA HIS A 200 5.98 6.72 8.06
C HIS A 200 7.01 7.44 7.17
N VAL A 201 8.29 7.33 7.49
CA VAL A 201 9.35 7.89 6.62
C VAL A 201 9.34 7.22 5.26
N LEU A 202 9.35 5.89 5.21
CA LEU A 202 9.39 5.13 3.94
C LEU A 202 8.11 5.29 3.14
N GLY A 203 6.96 4.93 3.73
CA GLY A 203 5.68 4.87 3.03
C GLY A 203 4.95 6.22 2.93
N GLY A 204 5.45 7.25 3.60
CA GLY A 204 4.83 8.57 3.67
C GLY A 204 5.76 9.70 3.22
N ILE A 205 6.75 10.06 4.03
CA ILE A 205 7.59 11.25 3.76
C ILE A 205 8.35 11.07 2.45
N LEU A 206 9.02 9.95 2.27
CA LEU A 206 9.81 9.63 1.07
C LEU A 206 8.93 9.60 -0.20
N THR A 207 7.66 9.26 -0.07
CA THR A 207 6.71 9.20 -1.20
C THR A 207 6.13 10.56 -1.60
N GLY A 208 6.43 11.61 -0.83
CA GLY A 208 6.01 12.97 -1.10
C GLY A 208 4.57 13.31 -0.67
N ILE A 209 3.93 12.54 0.22
CA ILE A 209 2.56 12.84 0.69
C ILE A 209 2.46 14.15 1.50
N TRP A 210 3.58 14.73 1.88
CA TRP A 210 3.67 16.05 2.54
C TRP A 210 4.11 17.17 1.58
N ASN A 211 4.44 16.83 0.34
CA ASN A 211 4.84 17.81 -0.66
C ASN A 211 3.61 18.41 -1.34
N ALA A 212 3.33 19.67 -1.06
CA ALA A 212 2.18 20.39 -1.61
C ALA A 212 2.20 20.51 -3.15
N ASP A 213 3.39 20.49 -3.77
CA ASP A 213 3.51 20.55 -5.23
C ASP A 213 3.08 19.24 -5.90
N ARG A 214 3.17 18.13 -5.15
CA ARG A 214 2.78 16.79 -5.62
C ARG A 214 1.35 16.41 -5.25
N ILE A 215 0.89 16.88 -4.09
CA ILE A 215 -0.46 16.68 -3.59
C ILE A 215 -0.98 18.05 -3.14
N PRO A 216 -1.35 18.91 -4.08
CA PRO A 216 -1.79 20.25 -3.75
C PRO A 216 -3.05 20.17 -2.87
N PRO A 217 -3.19 21.07 -1.90
CA PRO A 217 -4.38 21.14 -1.05
C PRO A 217 -5.68 21.32 -1.83
N ALA A 218 -5.58 21.87 -3.05
CA ALA A 218 -6.68 22.09 -3.97
C ALA A 218 -6.96 20.88 -4.91
N SER A 219 -6.30 19.74 -4.74
CA SER A 219 -6.65 18.51 -5.47
C SER A 219 -8.08 18.12 -5.11
N GLN A 220 -8.92 17.95 -6.10
CA GLN A 220 -10.31 17.52 -5.87
C GLN A 220 -10.39 16.14 -5.20
N TRP A 221 -9.35 15.35 -5.30
CA TRP A 221 -9.29 14.00 -4.77
C TRP A 221 -8.74 13.92 -3.34
N GLU A 222 -8.03 14.94 -2.85
CA GLU A 222 -7.45 15.02 -1.49
C GLU A 222 -6.77 13.72 -1.02
N SER A 223 -6.09 13.05 -1.93
CA SER A 223 -5.41 11.78 -1.63
C SER A 223 -4.33 11.96 -0.57
N THR A 224 -4.20 10.98 0.33
CA THR A 224 -3.38 11.13 1.54
C THR A 224 -2.37 10.01 1.74
N GLN A 225 -2.28 9.05 0.82
CA GLN A 225 -1.43 7.87 1.01
C GLN A 225 -0.29 7.80 0.02
N GLY A 226 0.76 7.12 0.45
CA GLY A 226 1.88 6.72 -0.35
C GLY A 226 2.31 5.29 -0.04
N GLY A 227 3.17 4.75 -0.90
CA GLY A 227 3.75 3.42 -0.76
C GLY A 227 5.22 3.40 -1.15
N PHE A 228 5.99 2.58 -0.45
CA PHE A 228 7.39 2.27 -0.77
C PHE A 228 7.52 0.77 -1.05
N PHE A 229 8.24 0.45 -2.09
CA PHE A 229 8.47 -0.92 -2.56
C PHE A 229 9.95 -1.10 -2.84
N ALA A 230 10.50 -2.23 -2.42
CA ALA A 230 11.86 -2.61 -2.79
C ALA A 230 11.93 -4.12 -3.03
N ALA A 231 12.88 -4.53 -3.88
CA ALA A 231 13.19 -5.91 -4.12
C ALA A 231 14.71 -6.12 -4.19
N PHE A 232 15.17 -7.28 -3.73
CA PHE A 232 16.55 -7.72 -3.73
C PHE A 232 16.61 -9.12 -4.36
N ALA A 233 17.38 -9.28 -5.44
CA ALA A 233 17.57 -10.54 -6.14
C ALA A 233 18.63 -11.41 -5.45
#